data_a30fccb7d5c5fe7f50a97da50edf1e73
#
_entry.id   a30fccb7d5c5fe7f50a97da50edf1e73
#
_cell.length_a   1.000
_cell.length_b   1.000
_cell.length_c   1.000
_cell.angle_alpha   90.00
_cell.angle_beta   90.00
_cell.angle_gamma   90.00
#
_symmetry.space_group_name_H-M   'P 1'
#
loop_
_entity.id
_entity.type
_entity.pdbx_description
1 polymer ?
#
loop_
_entity_poly.entity_id
_entity_poly.type
_entity_poly.pdbx_seq_one_letter_code
_entity_poly.pdbx_strand_id
1 'polypeptide(L)'
;MKRSCGIILPIFSLPSPYGIGTLGQAAYDFIDFLKAAGQSWWQMLPLGPTGYGDSPYQSFSTYAGNPYFIDPELLLRDGLLTREELSSVNWGSDPSRVDYGALYNHRFPLLRKAAARGWERDHEAVQAFMEKNARWLPDYALYMAVKAHFGMKPWTQWPDDAIRLREPVAMEQYRRMLAEDIRTLIYAQFLFFRQWNALCDYAHKQGIGIIGDLPIYVSMDSAEVWVEPQYFQLDSKGYPTEVAGVPPDSFSESGQLWGNPLYDWNAMKSDGYGWWIRRIDGAARLYDAIRLDHFRGFESYWAVPYGETTAQSGRWVKGPGMDLVGVLVNWFPHIQFIAEDLGYLTREVRQLLADSGLPGMKVLEFAFDSREPSNYLPHLYSSHCVCYSGTHDNAPLSAWLQTADPEDVAFAVKYLGLNEDEGYLQGILRGGMGSVAELFVAQMQDYLGLGAEARTNAPGTLSGNWQWRLLPRQLNAKLAHQIAELARRYGR
;
A
#
# COMPACT_ATOMS: atom_id res chain seq x y z
N MET A 1 14.38 15.43 2.11
CA MET A 1 13.41 15.96 1.10
C MET A 1 13.45 17.48 1.10
N LYS A 2 13.13 18.14 -0.03
CA LYS A 2 12.86 19.59 -0.04
C LYS A 2 11.51 19.82 0.66
N ARG A 3 11.34 20.97 1.37
CA ARG A 3 10.06 21.36 1.98
C ARG A 3 8.93 21.30 0.95
N SER A 4 7.92 20.48 1.18
CA SER A 4 6.86 20.15 0.21
C SER A 4 5.61 19.61 0.90
N CYS A 5 4.56 19.35 0.13
CA CYS A 5 3.34 18.71 0.59
C CYS A 5 2.81 17.70 -0.42
N GLY A 6 1.95 16.82 0.05
CA GLY A 6 1.32 15.76 -0.74
C GLY A 6 -0.04 15.34 -0.20
N ILE A 7 -0.70 14.52 -0.97
CA ILE A 7 -2.00 13.95 -0.63
C ILE A 7 -1.92 12.42 -0.68
N ILE A 8 -2.45 11.76 0.35
CA ILE A 8 -2.67 10.32 0.32
C ILE A 8 -4.06 10.03 -0.27
N LEU A 9 -4.07 9.25 -1.34
CA LEU A 9 -5.27 8.73 -1.99
C LEU A 9 -4.95 7.42 -2.70
N PRO A 10 -5.48 6.26 -2.27
CA PRO A 10 -5.28 4.99 -2.97
C PRO A 10 -5.86 5.00 -4.39
N ILE A 11 -5.27 4.23 -5.30
CA ILE A 11 -5.79 4.07 -6.67
C ILE A 11 -7.23 3.58 -6.65
N PHE A 12 -7.58 2.61 -5.80
CA PHE A 12 -8.94 2.07 -5.72
C PHE A 12 -9.98 3.14 -5.35
N SER A 13 -9.57 4.22 -4.69
CA SER A 13 -10.45 5.33 -4.29
C SER A 13 -10.72 6.35 -5.40
N LEU A 14 -10.08 6.27 -6.55
CA LEU A 14 -10.37 7.17 -7.67
C LEU A 14 -11.77 6.91 -8.25
N PRO A 15 -12.48 7.93 -8.74
CA PRO A 15 -13.76 7.75 -9.42
C PRO A 15 -13.55 6.99 -10.74
N SER A 16 -14.41 6.02 -11.01
CA SER A 16 -14.38 5.25 -12.25
C SER A 16 -15.74 4.57 -12.44
N PRO A 17 -16.23 4.40 -13.67
CA PRO A 17 -17.45 3.64 -13.93
C PRO A 17 -17.27 2.12 -13.81
N TYR A 18 -16.05 1.64 -13.52
CA TYR A 18 -15.67 0.22 -13.56
C TYR A 18 -15.56 -0.42 -12.18
N GLY A 19 -16.32 0.07 -11.18
CA GLY A 19 -16.46 -0.53 -9.84
C GLY A 19 -15.29 -0.28 -8.89
N ILE A 20 -14.14 0.19 -9.38
CA ILE A 20 -12.94 0.53 -8.62
C ILE A 20 -12.15 1.62 -9.35
N GLY A 21 -11.34 2.39 -8.64
CA GLY A 21 -10.39 3.30 -9.27
C GLY A 21 -9.38 2.57 -10.16
N THR A 22 -9.02 3.16 -11.29
CA THR A 22 -8.15 2.55 -12.31
C THR A 22 -7.05 3.51 -12.74
N LEU A 23 -6.07 2.98 -13.49
CA LEU A 23 -4.96 3.74 -14.09
C LEU A 23 -5.39 4.51 -15.36
N GLY A 24 -6.67 4.88 -15.44
CA GLY A 24 -7.27 5.61 -16.54
C GLY A 24 -7.43 7.10 -16.28
N GLN A 25 -8.36 7.74 -16.99
CA GLN A 25 -8.52 9.20 -17.02
C GLN A 25 -8.60 9.83 -15.63
N ALA A 26 -9.31 9.20 -14.68
CA ALA A 26 -9.43 9.75 -13.33
C ALA A 26 -8.08 9.85 -12.58
N ALA A 27 -7.13 8.98 -12.88
CA ALA A 27 -5.78 9.07 -12.30
C ALA A 27 -4.98 10.25 -12.89
N TYR A 28 -5.13 10.48 -14.20
CA TYR A 28 -4.53 11.66 -14.86
C TYR A 28 -5.16 12.97 -14.35
N ASP A 29 -6.49 13.01 -14.24
CA ASP A 29 -7.22 14.15 -13.68
C ASP A 29 -6.80 14.45 -12.23
N PHE A 30 -6.50 13.41 -11.44
CA PHE A 30 -6.01 13.60 -10.08
C PHE A 30 -4.58 14.18 -10.05
N ILE A 31 -3.70 13.78 -10.97
CA ILE A 31 -2.37 14.38 -11.12
C ILE A 31 -2.49 15.87 -11.48
N ASP A 32 -3.41 16.22 -12.40
CA ASP A 32 -3.66 17.62 -12.76
C ASP A 32 -4.23 18.42 -11.57
N PHE A 33 -5.11 17.80 -10.78
CA PHE A 33 -5.61 18.37 -9.54
C PHE A 33 -4.48 18.63 -8.53
N LEU A 34 -3.59 17.65 -8.31
CA LEU A 34 -2.44 17.79 -7.41
C LEU A 34 -1.55 18.97 -7.82
N LYS A 35 -1.24 19.09 -9.11
CA LYS A 35 -0.47 20.22 -9.64
C LYS A 35 -1.19 21.53 -9.40
N ALA A 36 -2.48 21.62 -9.71
CA ALA A 36 -3.29 22.81 -9.50
C ALA A 36 -3.41 23.17 -8.01
N ALA A 37 -3.38 22.18 -7.13
CA ALA A 37 -3.41 22.30 -5.68
C ALA A 37 -2.02 22.60 -5.05
N GLY A 38 -0.96 22.80 -5.88
CA GLY A 38 0.39 23.08 -5.40
C GLY A 38 1.04 21.92 -4.65
N GLN A 39 0.59 20.70 -4.89
CA GLN A 39 1.17 19.51 -4.29
C GLN A 39 2.36 19.03 -5.10
N SER A 40 3.30 18.35 -4.42
CA SER A 40 4.47 17.72 -5.05
C SER A 40 4.45 16.21 -4.98
N TRP A 41 3.56 15.64 -4.17
CA TRP A 41 3.55 14.20 -3.91
C TRP A 41 2.14 13.62 -3.93
N TRP A 42 2.05 12.45 -4.54
CA TRP A 42 0.91 11.54 -4.43
C TRP A 42 1.31 10.31 -3.65
N GLN A 43 0.77 10.13 -2.45
CA GLN A 43 1.00 8.91 -1.68
C GLN A 43 -0.08 7.87 -1.95
N MET A 44 0.35 6.65 -2.17
CA MET A 44 -0.50 5.49 -2.47
C MET A 44 -0.31 4.40 -1.41
N LEU A 45 -1.25 3.47 -1.35
CA LEU A 45 -1.12 2.20 -0.66
C LEU A 45 -0.46 1.16 -1.60
N PRO A 46 -0.02 -0.01 -1.08
CA PRO A 46 0.59 -1.05 -1.90
C PRO A 46 -0.25 -1.38 -3.14
N LEU A 47 0.39 -1.51 -4.29
CA LEU A 47 -0.27 -1.71 -5.60
C LEU A 47 -0.41 -3.18 -5.99
N GLY A 48 -0.09 -4.12 -5.09
CA GLY A 48 -0.13 -5.55 -5.37
C GLY A 48 -1.54 -6.13 -5.49
N PRO A 49 -1.69 -7.31 -6.10
CA PRO A 49 -2.96 -8.01 -6.18
C PRO A 49 -3.45 -8.41 -4.80
N THR A 50 -4.74 -8.17 -4.52
CA THR A 50 -5.36 -8.43 -3.23
C THR A 50 -6.13 -9.75 -3.22
N GLY A 51 -6.19 -10.38 -2.03
CA GLY A 51 -6.93 -11.60 -1.78
C GLY A 51 -8.22 -11.37 -0.99
N TYR A 52 -8.65 -12.39 -0.28
CA TYR A 52 -9.80 -12.30 0.63
C TYR A 52 -9.53 -11.24 1.72
N GLY A 53 -10.54 -10.38 1.93
CA GLY A 53 -10.44 -9.23 2.83
C GLY A 53 -9.92 -7.96 2.17
N ASP A 54 -9.52 -8.02 0.89
CA ASP A 54 -9.22 -6.90 0.00
C ASP A 54 -8.09 -5.98 0.47
N SER A 55 -7.36 -6.37 1.53
CA SER A 55 -6.26 -5.58 2.09
C SER A 55 -5.07 -5.52 1.13
N PRO A 56 -4.59 -4.33 0.78
CA PRO A 56 -3.37 -4.18 -0.02
C PRO A 56 -2.11 -4.64 0.72
N TYR A 57 -2.18 -4.81 2.05
CA TYR A 57 -1.07 -5.32 2.88
C TYR A 57 -1.00 -6.85 2.93
N GLN A 58 -2.02 -7.54 2.38
CA GLN A 58 -2.06 -9.00 2.24
C GLN A 58 -2.07 -9.38 0.75
N SER A 59 -1.02 -8.99 0.05
CA SER A 59 -0.89 -9.21 -1.40
C SER A 59 -0.40 -10.61 -1.74
N PHE A 60 -0.86 -11.13 -2.88
CA PHE A 60 -0.35 -12.39 -3.47
C PHE A 60 1.07 -12.26 -4.04
N SER A 61 1.58 -11.06 -4.23
CA SER A 61 2.96 -10.80 -4.63
C SER A 61 3.41 -9.40 -4.27
N THR A 62 4.67 -9.27 -3.86
CA THR A 62 5.32 -7.97 -3.62
C THR A 62 5.82 -7.29 -4.91
N TYR A 63 5.78 -8.00 -6.05
CA TYR A 63 6.26 -7.48 -7.35
C TYR A 63 5.13 -7.19 -8.34
N ALA A 64 4.05 -7.97 -8.28
CA ALA A 64 2.97 -7.89 -9.25
C ALA A 64 2.07 -6.67 -8.99
N GLY A 65 1.55 -6.09 -10.07
CA GLY A 65 0.53 -5.07 -9.99
C GLY A 65 -0.88 -5.67 -9.88
N ASN A 66 -1.79 -4.95 -9.23
CA ASN A 66 -3.17 -5.38 -9.06
C ASN A 66 -3.94 -5.32 -10.40
N PRO A 67 -4.41 -6.45 -10.94
CA PRO A 67 -5.15 -6.47 -12.20
C PRO A 67 -6.46 -5.65 -12.16
N TYR A 68 -7.01 -5.38 -10.98
CA TYR A 68 -8.21 -4.55 -10.85
C TYR A 68 -7.95 -3.09 -11.24
N PHE A 69 -6.70 -2.61 -11.16
CA PHE A 69 -6.36 -1.23 -11.51
C PHE A 69 -6.15 -1.02 -13.02
N ILE A 70 -6.05 -2.09 -13.81
CA ILE A 70 -6.00 -1.97 -15.27
C ILE A 70 -7.27 -1.28 -15.76
N ASP A 71 -7.13 -0.18 -16.47
CA ASP A 71 -8.28 0.60 -16.95
C ASP A 71 -8.92 -0.04 -18.19
N PRO A 72 -10.21 -0.41 -18.13
CA PRO A 72 -10.90 -1.04 -19.26
C PRO A 72 -11.13 -0.10 -20.46
N GLU A 73 -11.24 1.22 -20.25
CA GLU A 73 -11.40 2.19 -21.33
C GLU A 73 -10.12 2.29 -22.19
N LEU A 74 -8.96 2.17 -21.54
CA LEU A 74 -7.70 2.09 -22.27
C LEU A 74 -7.61 0.79 -23.08
N LEU A 75 -8.14 -0.32 -22.58
CA LEU A 75 -8.21 -1.58 -23.32
C LEU A 75 -9.18 -1.49 -24.52
N LEU A 76 -10.29 -0.79 -24.36
CA LEU A 76 -11.22 -0.51 -25.45
C LEU A 76 -10.55 0.35 -26.53
N ARG A 77 -9.90 1.44 -26.15
CA ARG A 77 -9.16 2.31 -27.07
C ARG A 77 -8.10 1.55 -27.84
N ASP A 78 -7.44 0.60 -27.21
CA ASP A 78 -6.41 -0.24 -27.82
C ASP A 78 -6.99 -1.40 -28.65
N GLY A 79 -8.33 -1.52 -28.76
CA GLY A 79 -9.01 -2.59 -29.50
C GLY A 79 -8.90 -3.98 -28.86
N LEU A 80 -8.55 -4.03 -27.57
CA LEU A 80 -8.46 -5.28 -26.80
C LEU A 80 -9.81 -5.71 -26.20
N LEU A 81 -10.73 -4.77 -25.99
CA LEU A 81 -12.11 -5.00 -25.59
C LEU A 81 -13.07 -4.24 -26.51
N THR A 82 -14.35 -4.63 -26.51
CA THR A 82 -15.41 -3.90 -27.22
C THR A 82 -16.29 -3.13 -26.25
N ARG A 83 -17.06 -2.16 -26.75
CA ARG A 83 -18.00 -1.39 -25.94
C ARG A 83 -19.10 -2.29 -25.36
N GLU A 84 -19.58 -3.27 -26.14
CA GLU A 84 -20.59 -4.22 -25.75
C GLU A 84 -20.13 -5.09 -24.57
N GLU A 85 -18.87 -5.52 -24.59
CA GLU A 85 -18.27 -6.30 -23.50
C GLU A 85 -18.19 -5.53 -22.19
N LEU A 86 -17.90 -4.24 -22.25
CA LEU A 86 -17.84 -3.38 -21.06
C LEU A 86 -19.24 -3.02 -20.55
N SER A 87 -20.19 -2.73 -21.45
CA SER A 87 -21.54 -2.34 -21.08
C SER A 87 -22.40 -3.51 -20.59
N SER A 88 -22.02 -4.75 -20.88
CA SER A 88 -22.72 -5.96 -20.41
C SER A 88 -22.44 -6.29 -18.93
N VAL A 89 -21.46 -5.62 -18.29
CA VAL A 89 -21.03 -5.90 -16.93
C VAL A 89 -21.71 -4.96 -15.94
N ASN A 90 -22.24 -5.53 -14.87
CA ASN A 90 -22.66 -4.76 -13.70
C ASN A 90 -21.46 -4.60 -12.74
N TRP A 91 -20.95 -3.38 -12.62
CA TRP A 91 -19.80 -3.04 -11.80
C TRP A 91 -20.14 -2.64 -10.36
N GLY A 92 -21.38 -2.88 -9.91
CA GLY A 92 -21.90 -2.41 -8.64
C GLY A 92 -22.79 -1.19 -8.79
N SER A 93 -23.59 -0.92 -7.77
CA SER A 93 -24.61 0.16 -7.78
C SER A 93 -24.19 1.40 -7.00
N ASP A 94 -23.22 1.30 -6.08
CA ASP A 94 -22.74 2.40 -5.25
C ASP A 94 -21.43 2.97 -5.79
N PRO A 95 -21.43 4.17 -6.39
CA PRO A 95 -20.22 4.79 -6.92
C PRO A 95 -19.23 5.24 -5.83
N SER A 96 -19.68 5.34 -4.57
CA SER A 96 -18.84 5.75 -3.43
C SER A 96 -18.06 4.61 -2.80
N ARG A 97 -18.31 3.36 -3.23
CA ARG A 97 -17.65 2.17 -2.67
C ARG A 97 -17.22 1.19 -3.75
N VAL A 98 -16.16 0.44 -3.46
CA VAL A 98 -15.71 -0.67 -4.29
C VAL A 98 -16.58 -1.89 -4.01
N ASP A 99 -17.10 -2.53 -5.07
CA ASP A 99 -17.72 -3.84 -5.02
C ASP A 99 -16.73 -4.91 -5.47
N TYR A 100 -15.96 -5.45 -4.53
CA TYR A 100 -14.96 -6.48 -4.82
C TYR A 100 -15.57 -7.79 -5.33
N GLY A 101 -16.81 -8.11 -4.95
CA GLY A 101 -17.54 -9.27 -5.48
C GLY A 101 -17.81 -9.14 -6.98
N ALA A 102 -18.25 -7.96 -7.42
CA ALA A 102 -18.44 -7.67 -8.84
C ALA A 102 -17.11 -7.73 -9.60
N LEU A 103 -16.03 -7.17 -9.02
CA LEU A 103 -14.70 -7.21 -9.64
C LEU A 103 -14.19 -8.65 -9.80
N TYR A 104 -14.29 -9.45 -8.75
CA TYR A 104 -13.87 -10.85 -8.77
C TYR A 104 -14.55 -11.64 -9.89
N ASN A 105 -15.85 -11.44 -10.05
CA ASN A 105 -16.64 -12.17 -11.05
C ASN A 105 -16.40 -11.68 -12.49
N HIS A 106 -16.08 -10.42 -12.70
CA HIS A 106 -16.12 -9.83 -14.04
C HIS A 106 -14.76 -9.39 -14.59
N ARG A 107 -13.79 -8.99 -13.74
CA ARG A 107 -12.53 -8.43 -14.21
C ARG A 107 -11.67 -9.44 -14.97
N PHE A 108 -11.47 -10.62 -14.42
CA PHE A 108 -10.64 -11.64 -15.04
C PHE A 108 -11.18 -12.19 -16.36
N PRO A 109 -12.49 -12.44 -16.53
CA PRO A 109 -13.04 -12.79 -17.84
C PRO A 109 -12.74 -11.75 -18.94
N LEU A 110 -12.78 -10.45 -18.61
CA LEU A 110 -12.41 -9.40 -19.57
C LEU A 110 -10.92 -9.40 -19.88
N LEU A 111 -10.07 -9.57 -18.87
CA LEU A 111 -8.62 -9.66 -19.08
C LEU A 111 -8.22 -10.87 -19.92
N ARG A 112 -8.93 -12.00 -19.79
CA ARG A 112 -8.76 -13.18 -20.64
C ARG A 112 -9.07 -12.87 -22.11
N LYS A 113 -10.17 -12.14 -22.37
CA LYS A 113 -10.49 -11.69 -23.75
C LYS A 113 -9.43 -10.74 -24.28
N ALA A 114 -8.97 -9.80 -23.46
CA ALA A 114 -7.90 -8.87 -23.85
C ALA A 114 -6.60 -9.62 -24.18
N ALA A 115 -6.22 -10.60 -23.35
CA ALA A 115 -5.04 -11.43 -23.57
C ALA A 115 -5.16 -12.25 -24.87
N ALA A 116 -6.30 -12.89 -25.14
CA ALA A 116 -6.53 -13.65 -26.35
C ALA A 116 -6.38 -12.80 -27.65
N ARG A 117 -6.74 -11.52 -27.59
CA ARG A 117 -6.60 -10.60 -28.74
C ARG A 117 -5.22 -9.96 -28.83
N GLY A 118 -4.59 -9.71 -27.69
CA GLY A 118 -3.37 -8.92 -27.62
C GLY A 118 -2.08 -9.73 -27.62
N TRP A 119 -2.10 -10.98 -27.20
CA TRP A 119 -0.89 -11.79 -27.01
C TRP A 119 0.02 -11.87 -28.24
N GLU A 120 -0.55 -12.24 -29.40
CA GLU A 120 0.23 -12.31 -30.65
C GLU A 120 0.49 -10.91 -31.24
N ARG A 121 -0.45 -10.00 -31.10
CA ARG A 121 -0.30 -8.62 -31.60
C ARG A 121 0.84 -7.87 -30.91
N ASP A 122 0.96 -8.02 -29.61
CA ASP A 122 1.92 -7.30 -28.74
C ASP A 122 3.15 -8.18 -28.43
N HIS A 123 3.37 -9.26 -29.19
CA HIS A 123 4.34 -10.33 -28.91
C HIS A 123 5.73 -9.80 -28.52
N GLU A 124 6.32 -8.93 -29.36
CA GLU A 124 7.66 -8.38 -29.10
C GLU A 124 7.73 -7.60 -27.76
N ALA A 125 6.73 -6.77 -27.49
CA ALA A 125 6.68 -5.98 -26.26
C ALA A 125 6.44 -6.86 -25.03
N VAL A 126 5.62 -7.91 -25.16
CA VAL A 126 5.38 -8.89 -24.10
C VAL A 126 6.66 -9.69 -23.81
N GLN A 127 7.39 -10.12 -24.84
CA GLN A 127 8.67 -10.82 -24.66
C GLN A 127 9.70 -9.94 -23.95
N ALA A 128 9.88 -8.70 -24.37
CA ALA A 128 10.76 -7.76 -23.68
C ALA A 128 10.35 -7.53 -22.21
N PHE A 129 9.04 -7.47 -21.95
CA PHE A 129 8.52 -7.36 -20.58
C PHE A 129 8.83 -8.63 -19.77
N MET A 130 8.65 -9.82 -20.33
CA MET A 130 8.97 -11.09 -19.67
C MET A 130 10.46 -11.19 -19.35
N GLU A 131 11.34 -10.84 -20.28
CA GLU A 131 12.79 -10.84 -20.06
C GLU A 131 13.20 -9.89 -18.92
N LYS A 132 12.65 -8.66 -18.94
CA LYS A 132 12.90 -7.66 -17.88
C LYS A 132 12.43 -8.14 -16.49
N ASN A 133 11.40 -8.98 -16.45
CA ASN A 133 10.76 -9.45 -15.22
C ASN A 133 10.95 -10.98 -14.99
N ALA A 134 11.94 -11.58 -15.62
CA ALA A 134 12.16 -13.03 -15.62
C ALA A 134 12.34 -13.65 -14.20
N ARG A 135 12.74 -12.83 -13.23
CA ARG A 135 12.99 -13.28 -11.86
C ARG A 135 11.73 -13.60 -11.05
N TRP A 136 10.61 -12.93 -11.34
CA TRP A 136 9.39 -13.09 -10.53
C TRP A 136 8.16 -13.47 -11.36
N LEU A 137 8.05 -12.94 -12.59
CA LEU A 137 6.83 -13.02 -13.39
C LEU A 137 6.42 -14.45 -13.75
N PRO A 138 7.33 -15.36 -14.17
CA PRO A 138 6.96 -16.74 -14.48
C PRO A 138 6.45 -17.52 -13.27
N ASP A 139 7.07 -17.33 -12.11
CA ASP A 139 6.67 -18.00 -10.87
C ASP A 139 5.36 -17.41 -10.31
N TYR A 140 5.18 -16.09 -10.35
CA TYR A 140 3.92 -15.46 -10.01
C TYR A 140 2.76 -15.94 -10.90
N ALA A 141 2.96 -15.98 -12.21
CA ALA A 141 1.92 -16.40 -13.12
C ALA A 141 1.54 -17.88 -12.91
N LEU A 142 2.51 -18.75 -12.69
CA LEU A 142 2.26 -20.14 -12.34
C LEU A 142 1.55 -20.24 -10.98
N TYR A 143 2.02 -19.55 -9.95
CA TYR A 143 1.40 -19.53 -8.63
C TYR A 143 -0.08 -19.15 -8.71
N MET A 144 -0.41 -18.06 -9.38
CA MET A 144 -1.79 -17.61 -9.52
C MET A 144 -2.66 -18.55 -10.37
N ALA A 145 -2.09 -19.16 -11.43
CA ALA A 145 -2.79 -20.13 -12.24
C ALA A 145 -3.13 -21.41 -11.43
N VAL A 146 -2.17 -21.93 -10.67
CA VAL A 146 -2.39 -23.10 -9.78
C VAL A 146 -3.38 -22.75 -8.68
N LYS A 147 -3.26 -21.56 -8.07
CA LYS A 147 -4.20 -21.08 -7.06
C LYS A 147 -5.62 -21.01 -7.59
N ALA A 148 -5.81 -20.47 -8.79
CA ALA A 148 -7.13 -20.44 -9.46
C ALA A 148 -7.65 -21.84 -9.77
N HIS A 149 -6.79 -22.75 -10.23
CA HIS A 149 -7.13 -24.15 -10.49
C HIS A 149 -7.66 -24.86 -9.24
N PHE A 150 -7.11 -24.55 -8.07
CA PHE A 150 -7.58 -25.08 -6.78
C PHE A 150 -8.61 -24.20 -6.07
N GLY A 151 -9.35 -23.37 -6.82
CA GLY A 151 -10.46 -22.56 -6.28
C GLY A 151 -10.03 -21.45 -5.33
N MET A 152 -8.90 -20.83 -5.62
CA MET A 152 -8.30 -19.73 -4.85
C MET A 152 -7.90 -20.11 -3.41
N LYS A 153 -7.74 -21.39 -3.09
CA LYS A 153 -7.23 -21.82 -1.79
C LYS A 153 -5.81 -21.33 -1.55
N PRO A 154 -5.42 -21.04 -0.30
CA PRO A 154 -4.02 -20.81 0.06
C PRO A 154 -3.14 -21.98 -0.40
N TRP A 155 -1.90 -21.67 -0.82
CA TRP A 155 -1.00 -22.70 -1.34
C TRP A 155 -0.71 -23.82 -0.34
N THR A 156 -0.73 -23.53 0.95
CA THR A 156 -0.59 -24.51 2.04
C THR A 156 -1.71 -25.54 2.09
N GLN A 157 -2.84 -25.26 1.41
CA GLN A 157 -4.04 -26.13 1.36
C GLN A 157 -4.26 -26.75 -0.03
N TRP A 158 -3.31 -26.61 -0.96
CA TRP A 158 -3.41 -27.27 -2.25
C TRP A 158 -3.36 -28.79 -2.07
N PRO A 159 -4.27 -29.55 -2.73
CA PRO A 159 -4.42 -30.97 -2.50
C PRO A 159 -3.31 -31.82 -3.13
N ASP A 160 -2.55 -31.27 -4.06
CA ASP A 160 -1.40 -31.90 -4.70
C ASP A 160 -0.10 -31.44 -4.04
N ASP A 161 0.49 -32.28 -3.21
CA ASP A 161 1.71 -32.01 -2.49
C ASP A 161 2.91 -31.77 -3.41
N ALA A 162 2.95 -32.41 -4.60
CA ALA A 162 4.06 -32.27 -5.51
C ALA A 162 4.18 -30.83 -6.06
N ILE A 163 3.06 -30.22 -6.46
CA ILE A 163 3.08 -28.81 -6.87
C ILE A 163 3.19 -27.86 -5.67
N ARG A 164 2.57 -28.20 -4.55
CA ARG A 164 2.65 -27.43 -3.31
C ARG A 164 4.10 -27.28 -2.83
N LEU A 165 4.89 -28.34 -2.96
CA LEU A 165 6.32 -28.39 -2.60
C LEU A 165 7.26 -28.10 -3.78
N ARG A 166 6.71 -27.65 -4.92
CA ARG A 166 7.47 -27.24 -6.11
C ARG A 166 8.36 -28.36 -6.70
N GLU A 167 7.91 -29.60 -6.69
CA GLU A 167 8.64 -30.69 -7.33
C GLU A 167 8.82 -30.40 -8.83
N PRO A 168 10.03 -30.57 -9.41
CA PRO A 168 10.32 -30.17 -10.79
C PRO A 168 9.38 -30.75 -11.83
N VAL A 169 8.99 -32.03 -11.67
CA VAL A 169 8.07 -32.74 -12.60
C VAL A 169 6.67 -32.12 -12.52
N ALA A 170 6.17 -31.88 -11.32
CA ALA A 170 4.86 -31.24 -11.11
C ALA A 170 4.86 -29.80 -11.64
N MET A 171 5.92 -29.03 -11.39
CA MET A 171 6.07 -27.68 -11.93
C MET A 171 5.93 -27.65 -13.45
N GLU A 172 6.60 -28.55 -14.16
CA GLU A 172 6.52 -28.62 -15.62
C GLU A 172 5.13 -29.10 -16.11
N GLN A 173 4.53 -30.05 -15.41
CA GLN A 173 3.19 -30.55 -15.72
C GLN A 173 2.13 -29.45 -15.59
N TYR A 174 2.15 -28.68 -14.50
CA TYR A 174 1.21 -27.58 -14.28
C TYR A 174 1.45 -26.42 -15.25
N ARG A 175 2.71 -26.09 -15.60
CA ARG A 175 3.00 -25.11 -16.65
C ARG A 175 2.36 -25.45 -17.99
N ARG A 176 2.40 -26.73 -18.38
CA ARG A 176 1.76 -27.19 -19.63
C ARG A 176 0.24 -27.17 -19.53
N MET A 177 -0.29 -27.70 -18.42
CA MET A 177 -1.73 -27.81 -18.20
C MET A 177 -2.42 -26.45 -18.14
N LEU A 178 -1.78 -25.46 -17.52
CA LEU A 178 -2.34 -24.11 -17.27
C LEU A 178 -1.74 -23.03 -18.19
N ALA A 179 -1.19 -23.41 -19.33
CA ALA A 179 -0.45 -22.51 -20.22
C ALA A 179 -1.26 -21.28 -20.65
N GLU A 180 -2.55 -21.42 -20.91
CA GLU A 180 -3.42 -20.30 -21.28
C GLU A 180 -3.71 -19.35 -20.12
N ASP A 181 -3.92 -19.88 -18.91
CA ASP A 181 -4.11 -19.09 -17.72
C ASP A 181 -2.83 -18.29 -17.39
N ILE A 182 -1.67 -18.95 -17.48
CA ILE A 182 -0.35 -18.33 -17.31
C ILE A 182 -0.16 -17.18 -18.31
N ARG A 183 -0.47 -17.40 -19.62
CA ARG A 183 -0.41 -16.35 -20.64
C ARG A 183 -1.31 -15.15 -20.26
N THR A 184 -2.54 -15.43 -19.83
CA THR A 184 -3.48 -14.38 -19.40
C THR A 184 -2.91 -13.56 -18.25
N LEU A 185 -2.33 -14.21 -17.25
CA LEU A 185 -1.74 -13.54 -16.08
C LEU A 185 -0.50 -12.72 -16.44
N ILE A 186 0.38 -13.25 -17.29
CA ILE A 186 1.54 -12.52 -17.82
C ILE A 186 1.07 -11.27 -18.59
N TYR A 187 0.09 -11.44 -19.47
CA TYR A 187 -0.43 -10.33 -20.27
C TYR A 187 -1.13 -9.28 -19.41
N ALA A 188 -1.85 -9.68 -18.36
CA ALA A 188 -2.43 -8.74 -17.40
C ALA A 188 -1.34 -7.92 -16.68
N GLN A 189 -0.22 -8.54 -16.28
CA GLN A 189 0.90 -7.80 -15.71
C GLN A 189 1.54 -6.86 -16.73
N PHE A 190 1.72 -7.29 -17.98
CA PHE A 190 2.19 -6.41 -19.07
C PHE A 190 1.28 -5.19 -19.23
N LEU A 191 -0.04 -5.37 -19.24
CA LEU A 191 -1.02 -4.27 -19.34
C LEU A 191 -0.95 -3.33 -18.13
N PHE A 192 -0.86 -3.89 -16.92
CA PHE A 192 -0.72 -3.09 -15.70
C PHE A 192 0.52 -2.20 -15.76
N PHE A 193 1.69 -2.77 -16.01
CA PHE A 193 2.95 -2.01 -16.03
C PHE A 193 3.00 -1.02 -17.19
N ARG A 194 2.40 -1.33 -18.34
CA ARG A 194 2.28 -0.38 -19.45
C ARG A 194 1.47 0.85 -19.06
N GLN A 195 0.32 0.65 -18.43
CA GLN A 195 -0.54 1.75 -17.96
C GLN A 195 0.10 2.51 -16.78
N TRP A 196 0.69 1.80 -15.85
CA TRP A 196 1.37 2.38 -14.70
C TRP A 196 2.55 3.27 -15.11
N ASN A 197 3.43 2.76 -15.95
CA ASN A 197 4.59 3.53 -16.43
C ASN A 197 4.16 4.81 -17.17
N ALA A 198 3.12 4.72 -18.01
CA ALA A 198 2.59 5.90 -18.69
C ALA A 198 2.02 6.94 -17.72
N LEU A 199 1.35 6.49 -16.65
CA LEU A 199 0.84 7.37 -15.58
C LEU A 199 1.99 8.02 -14.79
N CYS A 200 3.03 7.26 -14.42
CA CYS A 200 4.22 7.79 -13.74
C CYS A 200 4.94 8.83 -14.60
N ASP A 201 5.16 8.54 -15.88
CA ASP A 201 5.77 9.50 -16.83
C ASP A 201 4.97 10.80 -16.91
N TYR A 202 3.64 10.69 -16.85
CA TYR A 202 2.77 11.86 -16.81
C TYR A 202 2.91 12.63 -15.50
N ALA A 203 2.87 11.94 -14.35
CA ALA A 203 3.05 12.55 -13.03
C ALA A 203 4.38 13.31 -12.96
N HIS A 204 5.48 12.70 -13.39
CA HIS A 204 6.80 13.33 -13.42
C HIS A 204 6.84 14.58 -14.31
N LYS A 205 6.20 14.56 -15.48
CA LYS A 205 6.06 15.74 -16.35
C LYS A 205 5.27 16.87 -15.70
N GLN A 206 4.33 16.55 -14.80
CA GLN A 206 3.60 17.53 -14.01
C GLN A 206 4.36 17.96 -12.74
N GLY A 207 5.51 17.36 -12.43
CA GLY A 207 6.31 17.65 -11.23
C GLY A 207 5.76 16.94 -9.96
N ILE A 208 5.00 15.88 -10.13
CA ILE A 208 4.42 15.08 -9.04
C ILE A 208 5.25 13.81 -8.87
N GLY A 209 5.83 13.62 -7.68
CA GLY A 209 6.46 12.38 -7.26
C GLY A 209 5.45 11.43 -6.61
N ILE A 210 5.77 10.13 -6.64
CA ILE A 210 4.91 9.08 -6.10
C ILE A 210 5.56 8.48 -4.86
N ILE A 211 4.83 8.50 -3.74
CA ILE A 211 5.21 7.80 -2.52
C ILE A 211 4.44 6.48 -2.47
N GLY A 212 5.18 5.37 -2.49
CA GLY A 212 4.61 4.04 -2.28
C GLY A 212 4.70 3.59 -0.83
N ASP A 213 4.01 2.50 -0.54
CA ASP A 213 3.99 1.88 0.77
C ASP A 213 4.47 0.44 0.66
N LEU A 214 5.43 0.07 1.50
CA LEU A 214 6.02 -1.26 1.51
C LEU A 214 5.82 -1.91 2.88
N PRO A 215 4.87 -2.85 3.00
CA PRO A 215 4.67 -3.62 4.24
C PRO A 215 5.97 -4.32 4.63
N ILE A 216 6.32 -4.34 5.93
CA ILE A 216 7.51 -5.07 6.36
C ILE A 216 7.40 -6.56 6.01
N TYR A 217 6.24 -7.16 6.22
CA TYR A 217 5.99 -8.58 5.93
C TYR A 217 5.32 -8.77 4.57
N VAL A 218 5.36 -10.00 4.08
CA VAL A 218 4.57 -10.48 2.94
C VAL A 218 3.48 -11.43 3.43
N SER A 219 2.43 -11.61 2.65
CA SER A 219 1.38 -12.58 2.98
C SER A 219 1.94 -14.00 2.96
N MET A 220 1.51 -14.85 3.90
CA MET A 220 1.78 -16.29 3.84
C MET A 220 1.29 -16.90 2.53
N ASP A 221 0.14 -16.44 2.06
CA ASP A 221 -0.44 -16.84 0.79
C ASP A 221 0.03 -15.93 -0.35
N SER A 222 1.33 -16.01 -0.64
CA SER A 222 1.99 -15.24 -1.70
C SER A 222 2.96 -16.09 -2.50
N ALA A 223 3.22 -15.63 -3.72
CA ALA A 223 4.20 -16.26 -4.60
C ALA A 223 5.59 -16.28 -3.97
N GLU A 224 5.98 -15.22 -3.27
CA GLU A 224 7.30 -15.09 -2.64
C GLU A 224 7.55 -16.16 -1.58
N VAL A 225 6.56 -16.44 -0.72
CA VAL A 225 6.71 -17.49 0.31
C VAL A 225 6.72 -18.89 -0.32
N TRP A 226 5.88 -19.12 -1.33
CA TRP A 226 5.84 -20.38 -2.06
C TRP A 226 7.13 -20.65 -2.85
N VAL A 227 7.74 -19.60 -3.42
CA VAL A 227 8.93 -19.71 -4.29
C VAL A 227 10.22 -19.81 -3.49
N GLU A 228 10.35 -19.02 -2.43
CA GLU A 228 11.57 -18.86 -1.64
C GLU A 228 11.34 -19.14 -0.14
N PRO A 229 10.76 -20.31 0.23
CA PRO A 229 10.38 -20.63 1.61
C PRO A 229 11.55 -20.64 2.60
N GLN A 230 12.79 -20.80 2.12
CA GLN A 230 14.01 -20.79 2.93
C GLN A 230 14.29 -19.45 3.63
N TYR A 231 13.66 -18.37 3.20
CA TYR A 231 13.81 -17.06 3.84
C TYR A 231 12.77 -16.78 4.94
N PHE A 232 11.90 -17.76 5.23
CA PHE A 232 10.84 -17.63 6.21
C PHE A 232 10.91 -18.73 7.27
N GLN A 233 10.41 -18.44 8.46
CA GLN A 233 10.37 -19.41 9.58
C GLN A 233 9.22 -20.40 9.37
N LEU A 234 9.44 -21.38 8.51
CA LEU A 234 8.48 -22.42 8.17
C LEU A 234 8.96 -23.78 8.66
N ASP A 235 8.02 -24.68 8.93
CA ASP A 235 8.31 -26.10 9.18
C ASP A 235 8.56 -26.86 7.85
N SER A 236 8.89 -28.15 7.96
CA SER A 236 9.17 -29.00 6.80
C SER A 236 7.95 -29.23 5.88
N LYS A 237 6.76 -28.87 6.33
CA LYS A 237 5.50 -28.95 5.55
C LYS A 237 5.10 -27.61 4.94
N GLY A 238 5.87 -26.55 5.19
CA GLY A 238 5.63 -25.21 4.69
C GLY A 238 4.65 -24.38 5.55
N TYR A 239 4.37 -24.77 6.78
CA TYR A 239 3.55 -23.98 7.69
C TYR A 239 4.44 -23.08 8.57
N PRO A 240 3.99 -21.86 8.92
CA PRO A 240 4.73 -21.00 9.83
C PRO A 240 4.94 -21.68 11.19
N THR A 241 6.09 -21.46 11.81
CA THR A 241 6.32 -21.85 13.20
C THR A 241 5.82 -20.76 14.14
N GLU A 242 6.03 -19.50 13.75
CA GLU A 242 5.54 -18.30 14.40
C GLU A 242 5.09 -17.30 13.32
N VAL A 243 4.19 -16.39 13.69
CA VAL A 243 3.64 -15.36 12.81
C VAL A 243 3.79 -13.97 13.43
N ALA A 244 3.71 -12.96 12.57
CA ALA A 244 3.81 -11.57 12.96
C ALA A 244 2.54 -11.07 13.65
N GLY A 245 2.73 -10.11 14.55
CA GLY A 245 1.67 -9.37 15.21
C GLY A 245 2.20 -8.16 15.96
N VAL A 246 1.36 -7.56 16.78
CA VAL A 246 1.71 -6.55 17.78
C VAL A 246 1.13 -6.94 19.13
N PRO A 247 1.84 -6.65 20.24
CA PRO A 247 1.37 -6.99 21.56
C PRO A 247 0.08 -6.25 21.92
N PRO A 248 -0.64 -6.71 22.96
CA PRO A 248 -1.69 -5.92 23.61
C PRO A 248 -1.21 -4.52 23.97
N ASP A 249 -2.06 -3.54 23.70
CA ASP A 249 -1.83 -2.13 24.02
C ASP A 249 -3.13 -1.44 24.44
N SER A 250 -3.12 -0.10 24.60
CA SER A 250 -4.30 0.68 24.94
C SER A 250 -5.40 0.69 23.86
N PHE A 251 -5.08 0.30 22.62
CA PHE A 251 -6.00 0.24 21.49
C PHE A 251 -6.60 -1.16 21.29
N SER A 252 -5.88 -2.22 21.74
CA SER A 252 -6.32 -3.60 21.58
C SER A 252 -5.85 -4.48 22.76
N GLU A 253 -6.77 -4.91 23.59
CA GLU A 253 -6.50 -5.81 24.72
C GLU A 253 -5.96 -7.19 24.30
N SER A 254 -6.27 -7.62 23.09
CA SER A 254 -5.79 -8.89 22.52
C SER A 254 -4.55 -8.73 21.65
N GLY A 255 -4.07 -7.50 21.44
CA GLY A 255 -3.09 -7.16 20.41
C GLY A 255 -3.66 -7.34 19.00
N GLN A 256 -2.79 -7.27 18.01
CA GLN A 256 -3.16 -7.52 16.61
C GLN A 256 -2.39 -8.74 16.11
N LEU A 257 -3.11 -9.77 15.68
CA LEU A 257 -2.54 -10.96 15.05
C LEU A 257 -2.59 -10.78 13.52
N TRP A 258 -1.43 -10.48 12.91
CA TRP A 258 -1.37 -10.24 11.47
C TRP A 258 -1.28 -11.52 10.64
N GLY A 259 -0.69 -12.58 11.21
CA GLY A 259 -0.62 -13.88 10.57
C GLY A 259 0.42 -14.01 9.44
N ASN A 260 1.20 -12.98 9.16
CA ASN A 260 2.29 -13.03 8.19
C ASN A 260 3.41 -13.93 8.70
N PRO A 261 4.10 -14.71 7.84
CA PRO A 261 5.26 -15.50 8.23
C PRO A 261 6.41 -14.58 8.63
N LEU A 262 7.16 -14.99 9.63
CA LEU A 262 8.36 -14.29 10.06
C LEU A 262 9.55 -14.65 9.17
N TYR A 263 10.46 -13.69 8.98
CA TYR A 263 11.69 -13.90 8.22
C TYR A 263 12.71 -14.73 8.99
N ASP A 264 13.41 -15.62 8.30
CA ASP A 264 14.68 -16.16 8.78
C ASP A 264 15.80 -15.16 8.48
N TRP A 265 16.05 -14.28 9.44
CA TRP A 265 17.05 -13.23 9.31
C TRP A 265 18.49 -13.77 9.18
N ASN A 266 18.77 -14.99 9.68
CA ASN A 266 20.06 -15.63 9.53
C ASN A 266 20.28 -16.11 8.08
N ALA A 267 19.26 -16.74 7.49
CA ALA A 267 19.29 -17.12 6.09
C ALA A 267 19.44 -15.89 5.18
N MET A 268 18.69 -14.81 5.43
CA MET A 268 18.78 -13.57 4.68
C MET A 268 20.14 -12.87 4.83
N LYS A 269 20.72 -12.87 6.03
CA LYS A 269 22.05 -12.31 6.27
C LYS A 269 23.13 -13.10 5.55
N SER A 270 23.02 -14.42 5.46
CA SER A 270 23.98 -15.28 4.81
C SER A 270 24.10 -15.04 3.30
N ASP A 271 23.05 -14.55 2.64
CA ASP A 271 23.04 -14.15 1.23
C ASP A 271 23.23 -12.63 1.01
N GLY A 272 23.64 -11.91 2.06
CA GLY A 272 23.84 -10.46 2.00
C GLY A 272 22.55 -9.66 1.87
N TYR A 273 21.43 -10.18 2.34
CA TYR A 273 20.10 -9.59 2.23
C TYR A 273 19.60 -9.42 0.77
N GLY A 274 20.06 -10.29 -0.13
CA GLY A 274 19.72 -10.25 -1.55
C GLY A 274 18.22 -10.27 -1.81
N TRP A 275 17.44 -10.98 -0.98
CA TRP A 275 15.98 -10.99 -1.06
C TRP A 275 15.38 -9.58 -0.84
N TRP A 276 15.82 -8.87 0.19
CA TRP A 276 15.38 -7.51 0.48
C TRP A 276 15.84 -6.50 -0.58
N ILE A 277 17.07 -6.64 -1.09
CA ILE A 277 17.58 -5.81 -2.18
C ILE A 277 16.66 -5.97 -3.41
N ARG A 278 16.29 -7.19 -3.78
CA ARG A 278 15.37 -7.45 -4.91
C ARG A 278 13.99 -6.85 -4.66
N ARG A 279 13.49 -6.94 -3.43
CA ARG A 279 12.18 -6.38 -3.05
C ARG A 279 12.16 -4.86 -3.18
N ILE A 280 13.19 -4.18 -2.66
CA ILE A 280 13.29 -2.72 -2.81
C ILE A 280 13.51 -2.33 -4.28
N ASP A 281 14.32 -3.06 -5.06
CA ASP A 281 14.47 -2.81 -6.49
C ASP A 281 13.12 -2.89 -7.23
N GLY A 282 12.29 -3.87 -6.89
CA GLY A 282 10.92 -3.97 -7.41
C GLY A 282 10.06 -2.76 -7.05
N ALA A 283 10.07 -2.32 -5.79
CA ALA A 283 9.33 -1.16 -5.33
C ALA A 283 9.86 0.16 -5.95
N ALA A 284 11.18 0.29 -6.09
CA ALA A 284 11.83 1.46 -6.70
C ALA A 284 11.50 1.66 -8.18
N ARG A 285 11.00 0.62 -8.86
CA ARG A 285 10.47 0.75 -10.23
C ARG A 285 9.04 1.28 -10.28
N LEU A 286 8.35 1.27 -9.15
CA LEU A 286 6.99 1.77 -9.02
C LEU A 286 6.94 3.17 -8.40
N TYR A 287 7.88 3.51 -7.51
CA TYR A 287 7.78 4.66 -6.63
C TYR A 287 9.06 5.49 -6.61
N ASP A 288 8.92 6.80 -6.39
CA ASP A 288 10.03 7.74 -6.19
C ASP A 288 10.49 7.80 -4.73
N ALA A 289 9.56 7.58 -3.82
CA ALA A 289 9.82 7.43 -2.39
C ALA A 289 9.06 6.23 -1.83
N ILE A 290 9.60 5.58 -0.80
CA ILE A 290 9.05 4.36 -0.22
C ILE A 290 8.87 4.55 1.30
N ARG A 291 7.62 4.47 1.76
CA ARG A 291 7.33 4.33 3.17
C ARG A 291 7.58 2.88 3.58
N LEU A 292 8.51 2.68 4.49
CA LEU A 292 8.78 1.38 5.11
C LEU A 292 7.82 1.21 6.29
N ASP A 293 6.79 0.42 6.07
CA ASP A 293 5.75 0.14 7.04
C ASP A 293 6.30 -0.68 8.21
N HIS A 294 5.84 -0.39 9.42
CA HIS A 294 6.26 -1.03 10.67
C HIS A 294 7.79 -1.07 10.86
N PHE A 295 8.47 0.06 10.67
CA PHE A 295 9.94 0.17 10.71
C PHE A 295 10.55 -0.37 12.03
N ARG A 296 9.83 -0.26 13.16
CA ARG A 296 10.28 -0.83 14.42
C ARG A 296 10.56 -2.33 14.35
N GLY A 297 9.90 -3.07 13.46
CA GLY A 297 10.08 -4.51 13.27
C GLY A 297 11.48 -4.89 12.80
N PHE A 298 12.25 -3.94 12.23
CA PHE A 298 13.65 -4.16 11.92
C PHE A 298 14.53 -4.13 13.17
N GLU A 299 14.14 -3.46 14.25
CA GLU A 299 14.82 -3.47 15.53
C GLU A 299 14.39 -4.67 16.37
N SER A 300 13.08 -4.81 16.58
CA SER A 300 12.46 -5.94 17.27
C SER A 300 11.01 -6.10 16.80
N TYR A 301 10.60 -7.33 16.64
CA TYR A 301 9.29 -7.72 16.16
C TYR A 301 8.58 -8.63 17.17
N TRP A 302 7.24 -8.61 17.13
CA TRP A 302 6.41 -9.45 17.98
C TRP A 302 6.12 -10.76 17.28
N ALA A 303 6.66 -11.86 17.83
CA ALA A 303 6.49 -13.22 17.32
C ALA A 303 5.41 -13.94 18.12
N VAL A 304 4.37 -14.43 17.44
CA VAL A 304 3.25 -15.16 18.04
C VAL A 304 3.30 -16.60 17.55
N PRO A 305 3.17 -17.62 18.43
CA PRO A 305 3.13 -19.01 18.00
C PRO A 305 2.02 -19.25 16.96
N TYR A 306 2.34 -19.99 15.91
CA TYR A 306 1.35 -20.29 14.87
C TYR A 306 0.19 -21.13 15.44
N GLY A 307 -1.05 -20.76 15.09
CA GLY A 307 -2.26 -21.41 15.60
C GLY A 307 -2.94 -20.66 16.74
N GLU A 308 -2.29 -19.65 17.33
CA GLU A 308 -2.95 -18.75 18.30
C GLU A 308 -4.03 -17.92 17.60
N THR A 309 -5.05 -17.53 18.38
CA THR A 309 -6.17 -16.72 17.90
C THR A 309 -6.05 -15.23 18.28
N THR A 310 -5.10 -14.90 19.16
CA THR A 310 -4.78 -13.54 19.61
C THR A 310 -3.27 -13.35 19.64
N ALA A 311 -2.82 -12.10 19.77
CA ALA A 311 -1.39 -11.80 19.87
C ALA A 311 -0.84 -11.83 21.31
N GLN A 312 -1.64 -12.21 22.30
CA GLN A 312 -1.27 -12.16 23.73
C GLN A 312 -0.09 -13.07 24.09
N SER A 313 0.00 -14.25 23.48
CA SER A 313 1.05 -15.24 23.76
C SER A 313 2.40 -14.96 23.06
N GLY A 314 2.53 -13.80 22.42
CA GLY A 314 3.74 -13.45 21.68
C GLY A 314 4.92 -13.07 22.58
N ARG A 315 6.07 -12.85 21.91
CA ARG A 315 7.30 -12.37 22.54
C ARG A 315 8.07 -11.45 21.62
N TRP A 316 8.82 -10.53 22.19
CA TRP A 316 9.75 -9.71 21.41
C TRP A 316 10.97 -10.51 20.95
N VAL A 317 11.28 -10.39 19.66
CA VAL A 317 12.47 -11.00 19.05
C VAL A 317 13.26 -9.91 18.34
N LYS A 318 14.59 -9.96 18.48
CA LYS A 318 15.50 -8.99 17.87
C LYS A 318 15.48 -9.13 16.35
N GLY A 319 15.35 -8.00 15.66
CA GLY A 319 15.42 -7.90 14.21
C GLY A 319 16.86 -7.68 13.71
N PRO A 320 17.04 -7.52 12.39
CA PRO A 320 18.36 -7.36 11.76
C PRO A 320 18.99 -5.99 12.01
N GLY A 321 18.22 -4.99 12.42
CA GLY A 321 18.71 -3.64 12.73
C GLY A 321 19.48 -2.99 11.57
N MET A 322 20.55 -2.29 11.89
CA MET A 322 21.40 -1.62 10.91
C MET A 322 22.11 -2.57 9.92
N ASP A 323 22.22 -3.86 10.24
CA ASP A 323 22.78 -4.84 9.30
C ASP A 323 21.97 -4.86 7.98
N LEU A 324 20.66 -4.81 8.06
CA LEU A 324 19.78 -4.71 6.89
C LEU A 324 19.56 -3.27 6.44
N VAL A 325 19.14 -2.38 7.36
CA VAL A 325 18.76 -1.00 7.01
C VAL A 325 19.93 -0.28 6.35
N GLY A 326 21.15 -0.48 6.87
CA GLY A 326 22.38 0.07 6.28
C GLY A 326 22.63 -0.45 4.85
N VAL A 327 22.36 -1.73 4.58
CA VAL A 327 22.45 -2.29 3.21
C VAL A 327 21.44 -1.59 2.30
N LEU A 328 20.18 -1.44 2.71
CA LEU A 328 19.13 -0.84 1.86
C LEU A 328 19.43 0.63 1.53
N VAL A 329 19.80 1.43 2.54
CA VAL A 329 20.11 2.85 2.35
C VAL A 329 21.32 3.06 1.44
N ASN A 330 22.38 2.23 1.61
CA ASN A 330 23.58 2.33 0.79
C ASN A 330 23.37 1.79 -0.64
N TRP A 331 22.53 0.77 -0.81
CA TRP A 331 22.25 0.18 -2.14
C TRP A 331 21.36 1.08 -3.00
N PHE A 332 20.43 1.83 -2.37
CA PHE A 332 19.45 2.68 -3.04
C PHE A 332 19.60 4.16 -2.63
N PRO A 333 20.76 4.81 -2.85
CA PRO A 333 21.00 6.18 -2.38
C PRO A 333 20.13 7.24 -3.08
N HIS A 334 19.48 6.88 -4.20
CA HIS A 334 18.58 7.75 -4.97
C HIS A 334 17.10 7.60 -4.57
N ILE A 335 16.76 6.57 -3.78
CA ILE A 335 15.41 6.37 -3.28
C ILE A 335 15.25 7.09 -1.95
N GLN A 336 14.16 7.83 -1.82
CA GLN A 336 13.79 8.46 -0.55
C GLN A 336 12.98 7.46 0.28
N PHE A 337 13.52 7.08 1.44
CA PHE A 337 12.78 6.24 2.37
C PHE A 337 12.12 7.09 3.46
N ILE A 338 10.94 6.67 3.92
CA ILE A 338 10.24 7.20 5.07
C ILE A 338 10.04 6.04 6.04
N ALA A 339 10.52 6.17 7.27
CA ALA A 339 10.36 5.13 8.28
C ALA A 339 9.04 5.33 9.03
N GLU A 340 8.17 4.33 9.01
CA GLU A 340 6.98 4.34 9.86
C GLU A 340 7.38 3.94 11.28
N ASP A 341 7.56 4.94 12.14
CA ASP A 341 7.98 4.84 13.53
C ASP A 341 6.83 5.22 14.49
N LEU A 342 5.61 4.80 14.17
CA LEU A 342 4.42 5.09 14.99
C LEU A 342 4.32 4.14 16.20
N GLY A 343 3.53 4.54 17.20
CA GLY A 343 3.27 3.78 18.41
C GLY A 343 4.35 3.93 19.49
N TYR A 344 4.45 2.93 20.36
CA TYR A 344 5.41 2.96 21.47
C TYR A 344 6.83 2.66 20.98
N LEU A 345 7.72 3.65 21.11
CA LEU A 345 9.10 3.57 20.66
C LEU A 345 10.05 3.38 21.83
N THR A 346 10.76 2.27 21.87
CA THR A 346 11.87 2.06 22.81
C THR A 346 13.10 2.92 22.44
N ARG A 347 14.06 3.02 23.35
CA ARG A 347 15.32 3.73 23.07
C ARG A 347 16.06 3.15 21.86
N GLU A 348 16.05 1.83 21.74
CA GLU A 348 16.74 1.08 20.67
C GLU A 348 16.11 1.36 19.30
N VAL A 349 14.76 1.45 19.20
CA VAL A 349 14.07 1.81 17.96
C VAL A 349 14.42 3.26 17.57
N ARG A 350 14.42 4.20 18.51
CA ARG A 350 14.83 5.58 18.24
C ARG A 350 16.29 5.68 17.80
N GLN A 351 17.17 4.84 18.37
CA GLN A 351 18.56 4.78 17.97
C GLN A 351 18.70 4.23 16.55
N LEU A 352 17.97 3.15 16.21
CA LEU A 352 17.96 2.60 14.85
C LEU A 352 17.51 3.65 13.83
N LEU A 353 16.45 4.41 14.13
CA LEU A 353 15.97 5.49 13.27
C LEU A 353 17.06 6.57 13.10
N ALA A 354 17.69 7.00 14.20
CA ALA A 354 18.75 8.01 14.14
C ALA A 354 19.97 7.53 13.33
N ASP A 355 20.42 6.28 13.54
CA ASP A 355 21.57 5.68 12.84
C ASP A 355 21.28 5.46 11.35
N SER A 356 20.00 5.19 10.98
CA SER A 356 19.60 5.02 9.60
C SER A 356 19.59 6.32 8.79
N GLY A 357 19.48 7.47 9.47
CA GLY A 357 19.34 8.78 8.84
C GLY A 357 18.02 8.96 8.08
N LEU A 358 17.01 8.10 8.31
CA LEU A 358 15.71 8.20 7.66
C LEU A 358 14.77 9.17 8.39
N PRO A 359 13.89 9.90 7.68
CA PRO A 359 12.83 10.66 8.32
C PRO A 359 11.78 9.73 8.90
N GLY A 360 11.40 9.95 10.16
CA GLY A 360 10.27 9.30 10.80
C GLY A 360 8.96 10.02 10.51
N MET A 361 7.85 9.44 10.97
CA MET A 361 6.49 9.95 10.78
C MET A 361 5.97 10.68 12.02
N LYS A 362 5.16 11.70 11.79
CA LYS A 362 4.40 12.42 12.81
C LYS A 362 2.94 12.51 12.38
N VAL A 363 2.03 12.05 13.22
CA VAL A 363 0.58 12.06 12.93
C VAL A 363 -0.11 13.04 13.86
N LEU A 364 -0.81 14.03 13.30
CA LEU A 364 -1.46 15.08 14.08
C LEU A 364 -2.55 14.55 15.00
N GLU A 365 -3.32 13.54 14.58
CA GLU A 365 -4.33 12.93 15.44
C GLU A 365 -3.76 12.35 16.74
N PHE A 366 -2.48 11.95 16.74
CA PHE A 366 -1.80 11.43 17.94
C PHE A 366 -1.16 12.55 18.80
N ALA A 367 -1.21 13.79 18.32
CA ALA A 367 -0.57 14.91 19.00
C ALA A 367 -1.34 15.41 20.23
N PHE A 368 -2.66 15.23 20.25
CA PHE A 368 -3.54 15.96 21.15
C PHE A 368 -4.09 15.09 22.30
N ASP A 369 -3.33 14.10 22.77
CA ASP A 369 -3.66 13.39 24.01
C ASP A 369 -3.51 14.33 25.19
N SER A 370 -4.61 14.64 25.87
CA SER A 370 -4.64 15.56 27.02
C SER A 370 -4.08 14.97 28.31
N ARG A 371 -3.92 13.64 28.34
CA ARG A 371 -3.53 12.86 29.53
C ARG A 371 -2.02 12.64 29.64
N GLU A 372 -1.32 12.61 28.51
CA GLU A 372 0.10 12.31 28.44
C GLU A 372 0.87 13.27 27.50
N PRO A 373 2.15 13.57 27.81
CA PRO A 373 2.99 14.33 26.88
C PRO A 373 3.16 13.60 25.56
N SER A 374 2.75 14.21 24.46
CA SER A 374 2.84 13.62 23.13
C SER A 374 4.09 14.11 22.39
N ASN A 375 4.88 13.17 21.83
CA ASN A 375 6.00 13.48 20.94
C ASN A 375 5.55 13.89 19.53
N TYR A 376 4.24 13.90 19.28
CA TYR A 376 3.64 14.28 18.00
C TYR A 376 3.20 15.74 17.94
N LEU A 377 3.44 16.54 19.00
CA LEU A 377 3.15 17.98 19.00
C LEU A 377 4.08 18.71 18.03
N PRO A 378 3.56 19.54 17.11
CA PRO A 378 4.33 20.20 16.06
C PRO A 378 5.55 20.99 16.51
N HIS A 379 5.55 21.58 17.72
CA HIS A 379 6.70 22.32 18.24
C HIS A 379 7.89 21.42 18.66
N LEU A 380 7.65 20.10 18.77
CA LEU A 380 8.69 19.10 19.11
C LEU A 380 9.33 18.44 17.86
N TYR A 381 8.85 18.78 16.66
CA TYR A 381 9.37 18.17 15.44
C TYR A 381 10.81 18.61 15.17
N SER A 382 11.63 17.66 14.70
CA SER A 382 12.78 18.02 13.85
C SER A 382 12.28 18.34 12.45
N SER A 383 13.03 19.10 11.66
CA SER A 383 12.68 19.32 10.26
C SER A 383 12.70 18.02 9.46
N HIS A 384 13.62 17.11 9.80
CA HIS A 384 13.79 15.82 9.14
C HIS A 384 12.72 14.82 9.59
N CYS A 385 11.47 15.08 9.26
CA CYS A 385 10.34 14.17 9.47
C CYS A 385 9.24 14.44 8.44
N VAL A 386 8.28 13.51 8.36
CA VAL A 386 7.07 13.63 7.56
C VAL A 386 5.88 13.79 8.51
N CYS A 387 5.15 14.89 8.38
CA CYS A 387 3.93 15.16 9.14
C CYS A 387 2.72 14.70 8.35
N TYR A 388 1.82 13.96 8.99
CA TYR A 388 0.54 13.52 8.43
C TYR A 388 -0.62 14.16 9.19
N SER A 389 -1.71 14.48 8.48
CA SER A 389 -2.98 14.78 9.15
C SER A 389 -3.49 13.55 9.89
N GLY A 390 -3.59 12.45 9.20
CA GLY A 390 -3.82 11.08 9.59
C GLY A 390 -3.30 10.18 8.48
N THR A 391 -3.11 8.88 8.76
CA THR A 391 -2.78 7.86 7.74
C THR A 391 -4.06 7.21 7.22
N HIS A 392 -3.95 6.24 6.32
CA HIS A 392 -5.07 5.42 5.85
C HIS A 392 -5.75 4.60 6.96
N ASP A 393 -5.08 4.41 8.10
CA ASP A 393 -5.60 3.70 9.29
C ASP A 393 -6.37 4.60 10.24
N ASN A 394 -6.17 5.90 10.13
CA ASN A 394 -6.87 6.90 10.93
C ASN A 394 -8.27 7.20 10.36
N ALA A 395 -9.16 7.65 11.21
CA ALA A 395 -10.40 8.27 10.76
C ALA A 395 -10.07 9.58 10.01
N PRO A 396 -10.90 10.08 9.09
CA PRO A 396 -10.77 11.45 8.62
C PRO A 396 -10.86 12.44 9.78
N LEU A 397 -10.13 13.56 9.72
CA LEU A 397 -10.08 14.58 10.78
C LEU A 397 -11.46 15.10 11.20
N SER A 398 -12.42 15.17 10.26
CA SER A 398 -13.80 15.55 10.57
C SER A 398 -14.48 14.54 11.50
N ALA A 399 -14.21 13.25 11.33
CA ALA A 399 -14.69 12.21 12.23
C ALA A 399 -13.94 12.23 13.57
N TRP A 400 -12.61 12.45 13.55
CA TRP A 400 -11.83 12.61 14.78
C TRP A 400 -12.36 13.75 15.65
N LEU A 401 -12.65 14.93 15.09
CA LEU A 401 -13.24 16.06 15.80
C LEU A 401 -14.58 15.72 16.48
N GLN A 402 -15.32 14.74 15.98
CA GLN A 402 -16.64 14.32 16.50
C GLN A 402 -16.55 13.18 17.52
N THR A 403 -15.52 12.34 17.42
CA THR A 403 -15.45 11.08 18.18
C THR A 403 -14.31 11.01 19.18
N ALA A 404 -13.31 11.89 19.08
CA ALA A 404 -12.22 11.99 20.05
C ALA A 404 -12.73 12.47 21.40
N ASP A 405 -11.94 12.21 22.46
CA ASP A 405 -12.25 12.72 23.78
C ASP A 405 -12.42 14.25 23.73
N PRO A 406 -13.48 14.83 24.32
CA PRO A 406 -13.68 16.28 24.33
C PRO A 406 -12.51 17.08 24.91
N GLU A 407 -11.76 16.50 25.87
CA GLU A 407 -10.57 17.14 26.44
C GLU A 407 -9.42 17.21 25.41
N ASP A 408 -9.26 16.17 24.59
CA ASP A 408 -8.28 16.12 23.52
C ASP A 408 -8.61 17.14 22.41
N VAL A 409 -9.89 17.22 22.03
CA VAL A 409 -10.35 18.25 21.09
C VAL A 409 -10.13 19.66 21.67
N ALA A 410 -10.47 19.88 22.92
CA ALA A 410 -10.25 21.18 23.60
C ALA A 410 -8.76 21.52 23.69
N PHE A 411 -7.89 20.53 23.87
CA PHE A 411 -6.44 20.72 23.82
C PHE A 411 -5.99 21.13 22.42
N ALA A 412 -6.44 20.43 21.36
CA ALA A 412 -6.15 20.79 19.97
C ALA A 412 -6.59 22.23 19.63
N VAL A 413 -7.81 22.60 20.07
CA VAL A 413 -8.37 23.95 19.87
C VAL A 413 -7.44 25.02 20.47
N LYS A 414 -7.02 24.84 21.72
CA LYS A 414 -6.12 25.80 22.39
C LYS A 414 -4.73 25.80 21.77
N TYR A 415 -4.17 24.62 21.50
CA TYR A 415 -2.81 24.49 21.02
C TYR A 415 -2.62 25.07 19.60
N LEU A 416 -3.55 24.76 18.68
CA LEU A 416 -3.50 25.25 17.29
C LEU A 416 -4.19 26.60 17.08
N GLY A 417 -4.87 27.15 18.10
CA GLY A 417 -5.67 28.37 17.97
C GLY A 417 -6.83 28.19 16.99
N LEU A 418 -7.50 27.04 17.07
CA LEU A 418 -8.65 26.76 16.19
C LEU A 418 -9.82 27.67 16.53
N ASN A 419 -10.55 28.12 15.51
CA ASN A 419 -11.71 29.01 15.66
C ASN A 419 -12.78 28.70 14.61
N GLU A 420 -13.99 29.17 14.83
CA GLU A 420 -15.15 28.92 13.97
C GLU A 420 -15.05 29.65 12.62
N ASP A 421 -14.41 30.82 12.57
CA ASP A 421 -14.28 31.63 11.33
C ASP A 421 -13.43 30.89 10.29
N GLU A 422 -12.33 30.26 10.70
CA GLU A 422 -11.49 29.43 9.84
C GLU A 422 -12.09 28.03 9.63
N GLY A 423 -12.77 27.52 10.65
CA GLY A 423 -13.20 26.13 10.77
C GLY A 423 -12.11 25.23 11.37
N TYR A 424 -12.49 24.37 12.31
CA TYR A 424 -11.55 23.54 13.08
C TYR A 424 -10.73 22.62 12.19
N LEU A 425 -11.36 21.97 11.22
CA LEU A 425 -10.68 21.09 10.26
C LEU A 425 -9.60 21.86 9.48
N GLN A 426 -9.92 23.04 8.97
CA GLN A 426 -8.97 23.88 8.22
C GLN A 426 -7.82 24.34 9.12
N GLY A 427 -8.09 24.65 10.37
CA GLY A 427 -7.08 25.02 11.36
C GLY A 427 -6.11 23.88 11.67
N ILE A 428 -6.57 22.61 11.74
CA ILE A 428 -5.70 21.45 11.91
C ILE A 428 -4.82 21.26 10.67
N LEU A 429 -5.39 21.32 9.46
CA LEU A 429 -4.62 21.24 8.21
C LEU A 429 -3.58 22.37 8.12
N ARG A 430 -3.94 23.58 8.53
CA ARG A 430 -3.01 24.72 8.65
C ARG A 430 -1.87 24.40 9.62
N GLY A 431 -2.18 23.78 10.77
CA GLY A 431 -1.18 23.36 11.75
C GLY A 431 -0.14 22.41 11.18
N GLY A 432 -0.58 21.41 10.44
CA GLY A 432 0.30 20.47 9.72
C GLY A 432 1.11 21.15 8.61
N MET A 433 0.43 21.92 7.77
CA MET A 433 1.07 22.66 6.67
C MET A 433 2.11 23.66 7.17
N GLY A 434 1.85 24.30 8.31
CA GLY A 434 2.74 25.26 8.97
C GLY A 434 3.88 24.64 9.78
N SER A 435 3.86 23.34 10.05
CA SER A 435 4.90 22.65 10.82
C SER A 435 6.27 22.74 10.16
N VAL A 436 7.34 22.47 10.93
CA VAL A 436 8.73 22.47 10.43
C VAL A 436 9.08 21.21 9.63
N ALA A 437 8.21 20.21 9.59
CA ALA A 437 8.44 18.98 8.84
C ALA A 437 8.79 19.25 7.36
N GLU A 438 9.72 18.52 6.80
CA GLU A 438 10.10 18.64 5.38
C GLU A 438 8.93 18.29 4.45
N LEU A 439 8.13 17.32 4.80
CA LEU A 439 6.94 16.92 4.04
C LEU A 439 5.70 16.96 4.94
N PHE A 440 4.61 17.49 4.42
CA PHE A 440 3.28 17.35 5.00
C PHE A 440 2.37 16.57 4.04
N VAL A 441 1.73 15.50 4.51
CA VAL A 441 0.80 14.69 3.74
C VAL A 441 -0.55 14.67 4.45
N ALA A 442 -1.62 15.01 3.73
CA ALA A 442 -2.98 14.91 4.26
C ALA A 442 -3.80 13.87 3.49
N GLN A 443 -4.77 13.26 4.16
CA GLN A 443 -5.78 12.44 3.50
C GLN A 443 -6.62 13.33 2.56
N MET A 444 -6.98 12.82 1.38
CA MET A 444 -7.90 13.56 0.49
C MET A 444 -9.24 13.84 1.16
N GLN A 445 -9.70 12.92 1.99
CA GLN A 445 -10.92 13.04 2.79
C GLN A 445 -10.93 14.28 3.69
N ASP A 446 -9.78 14.64 4.24
CA ASP A 446 -9.64 15.81 5.11
C ASP A 446 -9.85 17.11 4.34
N TYR A 447 -9.29 17.22 3.15
CA TYR A 447 -9.53 18.39 2.29
C TYR A 447 -10.99 18.48 1.80
N LEU A 448 -11.67 17.34 1.68
CA LEU A 448 -13.08 17.28 1.31
C LEU A 448 -14.03 17.47 2.50
N GLY A 449 -13.53 17.45 3.73
CA GLY A 449 -14.34 17.56 4.95
C GLY A 449 -15.26 16.35 5.18
N LEU A 450 -14.85 15.16 4.72
CA LEU A 450 -15.65 13.93 4.85
C LEU A 450 -15.51 13.33 6.25
N GLY A 451 -16.56 12.63 6.68
CA GLY A 451 -16.63 11.98 7.99
C GLY A 451 -16.20 10.51 7.97
N ALA A 452 -16.68 9.76 8.98
CA ALA A 452 -16.34 8.37 9.20
C ALA A 452 -16.72 7.43 8.04
N GLU A 453 -17.72 7.80 7.25
CA GLU A 453 -18.18 7.07 6.06
C GLU A 453 -17.10 6.95 4.98
N ALA A 454 -16.14 7.87 4.99
CA ALA A 454 -15.03 7.92 4.04
C ALA A 454 -13.72 7.30 4.60
N ARG A 455 -13.76 6.65 5.75
CA ARG A 455 -12.58 6.01 6.32
C ARG A 455 -12.06 4.90 5.40
N THR A 456 -10.75 4.87 5.17
CA THR A 456 -10.10 3.88 4.30
C THR A 456 -9.98 2.52 4.99
N ASN A 457 -9.43 2.52 6.22
CA ASN A 457 -9.23 1.31 7.01
C ASN A 457 -9.48 1.59 8.50
N ALA A 458 -10.08 0.61 9.18
CA ALA A 458 -10.20 0.56 10.62
C ALA A 458 -9.46 -0.68 11.13
N PRO A 459 -8.22 -0.55 11.64
CA PRO A 459 -7.43 -1.67 12.13
C PRO A 459 -8.20 -2.54 13.13
N GLY A 460 -8.02 -3.87 13.04
CA GLY A 460 -8.73 -4.81 13.91
C GLY A 460 -10.16 -5.16 13.48
N THR A 461 -10.67 -4.59 12.39
CA THR A 461 -11.99 -4.94 11.82
C THR A 461 -11.85 -5.82 10.58
N LEU A 462 -12.82 -6.73 10.37
CA LEU A 462 -12.80 -7.71 9.27
C LEU A 462 -13.57 -7.25 8.03
N SER A 463 -14.32 -6.16 8.09
CA SER A 463 -15.20 -5.73 6.99
C SER A 463 -15.32 -4.21 6.91
N GLY A 464 -15.72 -3.72 5.74
CA GLY A 464 -15.96 -2.30 5.50
C GLY A 464 -14.71 -1.51 5.12
N ASN A 465 -13.53 -2.14 5.11
CA ASN A 465 -12.25 -1.52 4.78
C ASN A 465 -11.97 -1.53 3.27
N TRP A 466 -11.09 -0.65 2.83
CA TRP A 466 -10.52 -0.59 1.45
C TRP A 466 -11.56 -0.33 0.36
N GLN A 467 -12.73 0.24 0.70
CA GLN A 467 -13.86 0.36 -0.20
C GLN A 467 -14.20 1.80 -0.58
N TRP A 468 -13.84 2.79 0.25
CA TRP A 468 -14.21 4.17 0.00
C TRP A 468 -13.67 4.71 -1.33
N ARG A 469 -14.51 5.47 -2.05
CA ARG A 469 -14.17 6.08 -3.34
C ARG A 469 -14.65 7.52 -3.43
N LEU A 470 -13.83 8.34 -4.10
CA LEU A 470 -14.22 9.67 -4.56
C LEU A 470 -15.42 9.60 -5.51
N LEU A 471 -16.32 10.53 -5.36
CA LEU A 471 -17.39 10.76 -6.33
C LEU A 471 -16.91 11.69 -7.45
N PRO A 472 -17.45 11.55 -8.67
CA PRO A 472 -17.19 12.49 -9.76
C PRO A 472 -17.48 13.93 -9.31
N ARG A 473 -16.62 14.89 -9.70
CA ARG A 473 -16.74 16.34 -9.42
C ARG A 473 -16.40 16.78 -7.97
N GLN A 474 -16.04 15.89 -7.07
CA GLN A 474 -15.51 16.31 -5.75
C GLN A 474 -14.18 17.05 -5.90
N LEU A 475 -13.35 16.63 -6.84
CA LEU A 475 -12.11 17.34 -7.21
C LEU A 475 -12.46 18.48 -8.16
N ASN A 476 -12.43 19.73 -7.66
CA ASN A 476 -12.78 20.89 -8.46
C ASN A 476 -11.75 22.03 -8.29
N ALA A 477 -11.79 22.99 -9.21
CA ALA A 477 -10.82 24.10 -9.24
C ALA A 477 -10.83 24.98 -7.98
N LYS A 478 -12.00 25.13 -7.33
CA LYS A 478 -12.10 25.91 -6.09
C LYS A 478 -11.33 25.23 -4.96
N LEU A 479 -11.51 23.93 -4.78
CA LEU A 479 -10.79 23.15 -3.78
C LEU A 479 -9.29 23.14 -4.07
N ALA A 480 -8.88 22.92 -5.32
CA ALA A 480 -7.47 22.97 -5.72
C ALA A 480 -6.84 24.33 -5.37
N HIS A 481 -7.54 25.44 -5.65
CA HIS A 481 -7.08 26.79 -5.34
C HIS A 481 -6.93 27.00 -3.82
N GLN A 482 -7.88 26.56 -3.01
CA GLN A 482 -7.82 26.68 -1.55
C GLN A 482 -6.61 25.92 -0.97
N ILE A 483 -6.36 24.70 -1.45
CA ILE A 483 -5.19 23.90 -1.03
C ILE A 483 -3.89 24.56 -1.49
N ALA A 484 -3.82 25.07 -2.71
CA ALA A 484 -2.64 25.76 -3.24
C ALA A 484 -2.32 27.06 -2.49
N GLU A 485 -3.35 27.82 -2.07
CA GLU A 485 -3.14 29.02 -1.23
C GLU A 485 -2.55 28.65 0.13
N LEU A 486 -3.06 27.57 0.74
CA LEU A 486 -2.54 27.07 2.01
C LEU A 486 -1.08 26.63 1.86
N ALA A 487 -0.75 25.82 0.84
CA ALA A 487 0.61 25.36 0.55
C ALA A 487 1.57 26.54 0.35
N ARG A 488 1.21 27.49 -0.50
CA ARG A 488 2.03 28.69 -0.81
C ARG A 488 2.26 29.55 0.43
N ARG A 489 1.24 29.73 1.29
CA ARG A 489 1.33 30.53 2.53
C ARG A 489 2.42 30.01 3.46
N TYR A 490 2.66 28.71 3.48
CA TYR A 490 3.65 28.05 4.34
C TYR A 490 4.92 27.59 3.60
N GLY A 491 5.11 28.06 2.34
CA GLY A 491 6.33 27.81 1.56
C GLY A 491 6.52 26.33 1.16
N ARG A 492 5.43 25.68 0.82
CA ARG A 492 5.43 24.28 0.34
C ARG A 492 5.10 24.19 -1.14
#